data_2e7507e4c5b2744821df53e0bfd1719b
#
_entry.id   2e7507e4c5b2744821df53e0bfd1719b
#
_cell.length_a   1.000
_cell.length_b   1.000
_cell.length_c   1.000
_cell.angle_alpha   90.00
_cell.angle_beta   90.00
_cell.angle_gamma   90.00
#
_symmetry.space_group_name_H-M   'P 1'
#
loop_
_entity.id
_entity.type
_entity.pdbx_description
1 polymer ?
#
loop_
_entity_poly.entity_id
_entity_poly.type
_entity_poly.pdbx_seq_one_letter_code
_entity_poly.pdbx_strand_id
1 'polypeptide(L)'
;PVMTASGTFGYGPEYADFVELSEIGGIIVKGTTLHPRQGNDYPRMAETASGMLNCVGLQNKGVDYFCEHIYPEIKDIDTNMIVNVSGSSPEDYAECAARIDALDKIPAIELNISCPNVKDGGMAFGVTCEGAASVVRAVRKSYHKTLIVKLSPNVTDITEIARAVEAEGADSVSLINTLMGMAIDIEKRKPMLSINTGGLSGPAVKPVALRMVWQVAKAVGIPVVGLGGICNANDAIEFMLAGASAIEIGTANFLDPQVTVKVKNGINEWLDKHGCKSVTEIIGQLEA
;
A
#
# COMPACT_ATOMS: atom_id res chain seq x y z
N PRO A 1 0.38 -4.32 -14.44
CA PRO A 1 1.28 -4.00 -13.32
C PRO A 1 0.88 -2.71 -12.59
N VAL A 2 -0.30 -2.12 -12.88
CA VAL A 2 -0.80 -0.88 -12.26
C VAL A 2 -1.99 -1.20 -11.37
N MET A 3 -1.89 -0.84 -10.08
CA MET A 3 -2.88 -1.13 -9.06
C MET A 3 -3.26 0.13 -8.29
N THR A 4 -4.35 0.09 -7.52
CA THR A 4 -4.70 1.15 -6.59
C THR A 4 -4.17 0.83 -5.20
N ALA A 5 -3.70 1.84 -4.46
CA ALA A 5 -3.19 1.67 -3.11
C ALA A 5 -4.32 1.61 -2.07
N SER A 6 -4.13 0.81 -1.04
CA SER A 6 -5.07 0.68 0.07
C SER A 6 -5.41 2.02 0.73
N GLY A 7 -6.67 2.19 1.07
CA GLY A 7 -7.19 3.38 1.75
C GLY A 7 -7.52 4.56 0.85
N THR A 8 -7.34 4.44 -0.47
CA THR A 8 -7.59 5.52 -1.43
C THR A 8 -8.62 5.17 -2.52
N PHE A 9 -9.10 3.92 -2.54
CA PHE A 9 -10.01 3.42 -3.57
C PHE A 9 -11.17 2.56 -3.01
N GLY A 10 -11.45 2.68 -1.72
CA GLY A 10 -12.53 1.93 -1.07
C GLY A 10 -12.36 0.42 -1.21
N TYR A 11 -13.41 -0.24 -1.66
CA TYR A 11 -13.45 -1.66 -2.02
C TYR A 11 -13.58 -1.89 -3.54
N GLY A 12 -13.57 -0.82 -4.32
CA GLY A 12 -13.71 -0.82 -5.78
C GLY A 12 -15.06 -0.28 -6.28
N PRO A 13 -16.21 -0.85 -5.90
CA PRO A 13 -17.51 -0.41 -6.40
C PRO A 13 -17.81 1.09 -6.23
N GLU A 14 -17.24 1.74 -5.21
CA GLU A 14 -17.38 3.18 -4.98
C GLU A 14 -16.83 4.04 -6.13
N TYR A 15 -15.97 3.46 -6.96
CA TYR A 15 -15.35 4.12 -8.11
C TYR A 15 -15.91 3.67 -9.46
N ALA A 16 -16.84 2.70 -9.49
CA ALA A 16 -17.36 2.13 -10.73
C ALA A 16 -18.08 3.13 -11.65
N ASP A 17 -18.61 4.22 -11.09
CA ASP A 17 -19.21 5.31 -11.88
C ASP A 17 -18.17 6.17 -12.63
N PHE A 18 -16.90 6.08 -12.26
CA PHE A 18 -15.81 6.88 -12.82
C PHE A 18 -14.86 6.10 -13.70
N VAL A 19 -14.74 4.80 -13.48
CA VAL A 19 -13.74 3.95 -14.15
C VAL A 19 -14.21 2.51 -14.26
N GLU A 20 -13.92 1.88 -15.40
CA GLU A 20 -14.10 0.44 -15.59
C GLU A 20 -13.09 -0.32 -14.71
N LEU A 21 -13.54 -1.04 -13.69
CA LEU A 21 -12.67 -1.70 -12.73
C LEU A 21 -11.80 -2.81 -13.35
N SER A 22 -12.29 -3.46 -14.41
CA SER A 22 -11.55 -4.48 -15.18
C SER A 22 -10.32 -3.91 -15.91
N GLU A 23 -10.24 -2.60 -16.09
CA GLU A 23 -9.06 -1.97 -16.66
C GLU A 23 -7.91 -1.78 -15.67
N ILE A 24 -8.17 -1.97 -14.38
CA ILE A 24 -7.19 -1.85 -13.29
C ILE A 24 -6.58 -3.23 -13.04
N GLY A 25 -5.26 -3.34 -12.97
CA GLY A 25 -4.56 -4.62 -12.80
C GLY A 25 -4.73 -5.26 -11.42
N GLY A 26 -5.13 -4.47 -10.42
CA GLY A 26 -5.47 -4.93 -9.08
C GLY A 26 -5.93 -3.78 -8.19
N ILE A 27 -6.82 -4.08 -7.27
CA ILE A 27 -7.34 -3.13 -6.27
C ILE A 27 -6.92 -3.61 -4.89
N ILE A 28 -6.03 -2.83 -4.24
CA ILE A 28 -5.72 -3.08 -2.84
C ILE A 28 -6.83 -2.43 -2.01
N VAL A 29 -7.75 -3.26 -1.52
CA VAL A 29 -8.94 -2.76 -0.83
C VAL A 29 -8.62 -2.16 0.54
N LYS A 30 -9.60 -1.51 1.12
CA LYS A 30 -9.51 -0.88 2.44
C LYS A 30 -8.90 -1.82 3.48
N GLY A 31 -7.98 -1.29 4.30
CA GLY A 31 -7.34 -2.02 5.38
C GLY A 31 -8.35 -2.69 6.32
N THR A 32 -8.19 -3.98 6.53
CA THR A 32 -9.06 -4.86 7.31
C THR A 32 -8.30 -5.35 8.54
N THR A 33 -8.94 -5.32 9.71
CA THR A 33 -8.40 -5.82 10.98
C THR A 33 -9.25 -6.95 11.51
N LEU A 34 -8.72 -7.75 12.45
CA LEU A 34 -9.49 -8.85 13.06
C LEU A 34 -10.81 -8.34 13.66
N HIS A 35 -10.74 -7.27 14.45
CA HIS A 35 -11.90 -6.63 15.07
C HIS A 35 -12.19 -5.26 14.44
N PRO A 36 -13.44 -4.77 14.51
CA PRO A 36 -13.80 -3.42 14.03
C PRO A 36 -12.99 -2.32 14.69
N ARG A 37 -12.65 -1.27 13.92
CA ARG A 37 -11.97 -0.07 14.40
C ARG A 37 -12.70 1.20 13.96
N GLN A 38 -12.94 2.11 14.90
CA GLN A 38 -13.60 3.40 14.63
C GLN A 38 -12.67 4.41 13.95
N GLY A 39 -11.34 4.18 14.06
CA GLY A 39 -10.35 5.15 13.64
C GLY A 39 -10.19 6.29 14.66
N ASN A 40 -9.42 7.32 14.25
CA ASN A 40 -9.17 8.48 15.09
C ASN A 40 -10.29 9.53 14.96
N ASP A 41 -10.34 10.50 15.89
CA ASP A 41 -11.26 11.64 15.84
C ASP A 41 -10.91 12.60 14.69
N TYR A 42 -11.86 13.44 14.30
CA TYR A 42 -11.64 14.50 13.33
C TYR A 42 -10.94 15.73 13.97
N PRO A 43 -10.16 16.50 13.16
CA PRO A 43 -9.85 16.33 11.75
C PRO A 43 -8.81 15.22 11.48
N ARG A 44 -9.01 14.46 10.41
CA ARG A 44 -8.19 13.29 10.04
C ARG A 44 -7.30 13.51 8.84
N MET A 45 -7.53 14.58 8.08
CA MET A 45 -6.85 14.90 6.84
C MET A 45 -6.53 16.38 6.80
N ALA A 46 -5.38 16.73 6.21
CA ALA A 46 -4.96 18.09 5.96
C ALA A 46 -4.15 18.16 4.67
N GLU A 47 -4.43 19.15 3.83
CA GLU A 47 -3.64 19.42 2.64
C GLU A 47 -2.28 20.01 3.01
N THR A 48 -1.29 19.74 2.16
CA THR A 48 0.04 20.34 2.19
C THR A 48 0.37 20.91 0.82
N ALA A 49 1.47 21.67 0.71
CA ALA A 49 1.86 22.33 -0.55
C ALA A 49 2.02 21.34 -1.74
N SER A 50 2.40 20.08 -1.50
CA SER A 50 2.64 19.09 -2.54
C SER A 50 2.16 17.68 -2.16
N GLY A 51 1.07 17.60 -1.39
CA GLY A 51 0.51 16.33 -0.96
C GLY A 51 -0.52 16.51 0.13
N MET A 52 -0.65 15.50 0.99
CA MET A 52 -1.59 15.53 2.09
C MET A 52 -1.09 14.76 3.29
N LEU A 53 -1.57 15.16 4.47
CA LEU A 53 -1.41 14.44 5.73
C LEU A 53 -2.71 13.70 6.06
N ASN A 54 -2.61 12.48 6.57
CA ASN A 54 -3.75 11.76 7.11
C ASN A 54 -3.41 11.05 8.43
N CYS A 55 -4.43 10.90 9.28
CA CYS A 55 -4.40 10.13 10.49
C CYS A 55 -5.70 9.33 10.69
N VAL A 56 -6.18 8.66 9.66
CA VAL A 56 -7.50 7.95 9.67
C VAL A 56 -7.59 6.90 10.78
N GLY A 57 -6.49 6.17 11.08
CA GLY A 57 -6.45 5.22 12.19
C GLY A 57 -7.11 3.87 11.89
N LEU A 58 -7.00 3.37 10.65
CA LEU A 58 -7.49 2.06 10.22
C LEU A 58 -9.01 1.84 10.43
N GLN A 59 -9.83 2.86 10.23
CA GLN A 59 -11.28 2.71 10.33
C GLN A 59 -11.80 1.60 9.40
N ASN A 60 -12.38 0.55 9.97
CA ASN A 60 -12.97 -0.57 9.23
C ASN A 60 -13.93 -1.37 10.13
N LYS A 61 -14.73 -2.24 9.54
CA LYS A 61 -15.76 -3.02 10.25
C LYS A 61 -15.29 -4.43 10.68
N GLY A 62 -14.00 -4.75 10.49
CA GLY A 62 -13.40 -6.04 10.83
C GLY A 62 -13.54 -7.11 9.74
N VAL A 63 -12.78 -8.19 9.90
CA VAL A 63 -12.68 -9.25 8.89
C VAL A 63 -13.99 -10.04 8.73
N ASP A 64 -14.77 -10.25 9.77
CA ASP A 64 -16.06 -10.95 9.67
C ASP A 64 -17.01 -10.18 8.75
N TYR A 65 -17.13 -8.86 8.97
CA TYR A 65 -17.93 -8.01 8.09
C TYR A 65 -17.42 -8.02 6.65
N PHE A 66 -16.10 -8.03 6.47
CA PHE A 66 -15.49 -8.14 5.13
C PHE A 66 -15.93 -9.44 4.45
N CYS A 67 -15.79 -10.59 5.12
CA CYS A 67 -16.14 -11.89 4.57
C CYS A 67 -17.64 -12.04 4.25
N GLU A 68 -18.51 -11.54 5.14
CA GLU A 68 -19.95 -11.73 5.06
C GLU A 68 -20.64 -10.72 4.12
N HIS A 69 -20.13 -9.50 4.02
CA HIS A 69 -20.83 -8.40 3.32
C HIS A 69 -20.04 -7.82 2.15
N ILE A 70 -18.73 -7.62 2.28
CA ILE A 70 -17.94 -6.99 1.24
C ILE A 70 -17.51 -8.02 0.18
N TYR A 71 -16.95 -9.14 0.61
CA TYR A 71 -16.45 -10.16 -0.32
C TYR A 71 -17.51 -10.63 -1.33
N PRO A 72 -18.78 -10.90 -0.95
CA PRO A 72 -19.81 -11.27 -1.93
C PRO A 72 -20.05 -10.21 -3.03
N GLU A 73 -19.85 -8.93 -2.72
CA GLU A 73 -20.05 -7.84 -3.68
C GLU A 73 -18.88 -7.69 -4.66
N ILE A 74 -17.64 -8.01 -4.23
CA ILE A 74 -16.44 -7.74 -5.01
C ILE A 74 -15.82 -8.97 -5.69
N LYS A 75 -16.18 -10.19 -5.26
CA LYS A 75 -15.53 -11.45 -5.70
C LYS A 75 -15.62 -11.75 -7.19
N ASP A 76 -16.63 -11.21 -7.88
CA ASP A 76 -16.88 -11.44 -9.30
C ASP A 76 -16.45 -10.25 -10.18
N ILE A 77 -15.82 -9.23 -9.62
CA ILE A 77 -15.23 -8.13 -10.39
C ILE A 77 -13.98 -8.66 -11.10
N ASP A 78 -13.89 -8.39 -12.40
CA ASP A 78 -12.80 -8.87 -13.26
C ASP A 78 -11.51 -8.06 -13.05
N THR A 79 -10.98 -8.13 -11.84
CA THR A 79 -9.64 -7.62 -11.45
C THR A 79 -9.13 -8.35 -10.21
N ASN A 80 -7.84 -8.19 -9.88
CA ASN A 80 -7.27 -8.79 -8.68
C ASN A 80 -7.67 -7.99 -7.44
N MET A 81 -8.59 -8.54 -6.64
CA MET A 81 -8.94 -7.96 -5.34
C MET A 81 -7.96 -8.43 -4.29
N ILE A 82 -7.12 -7.53 -3.78
CA ILE A 82 -6.07 -7.80 -2.81
C ILE A 82 -6.47 -7.17 -1.47
N VAL A 83 -6.50 -7.95 -0.39
CA VAL A 83 -6.94 -7.43 0.90
C VAL A 83 -5.74 -6.90 1.69
N ASN A 84 -5.80 -5.60 2.05
CA ASN A 84 -4.82 -5.03 2.98
C ASN A 84 -5.17 -5.47 4.40
N VAL A 85 -4.26 -6.14 5.09
CA VAL A 85 -4.44 -6.70 6.43
C VAL A 85 -3.60 -5.96 7.44
N SER A 86 -4.20 -5.54 8.55
CA SER A 86 -3.53 -4.93 9.69
C SER A 86 -3.96 -5.59 11.00
N GLY A 87 -3.10 -5.55 12.01
CA GLY A 87 -3.37 -6.11 13.33
C GLY A 87 -2.68 -5.33 14.44
N SER A 88 -2.95 -5.70 15.70
CA SER A 88 -2.34 -5.15 16.90
C SER A 88 -1.32 -6.10 17.54
N SER A 89 -1.35 -7.37 17.13
CA SER A 89 -0.39 -8.41 17.53
C SER A 89 -0.13 -9.35 16.34
N PRO A 90 0.96 -10.12 16.32
CA PRO A 90 1.20 -11.13 15.29
C PRO A 90 0.04 -12.15 15.16
N GLU A 91 -0.62 -12.46 16.27
CA GLU A 91 -1.79 -13.36 16.34
C GLU A 91 -3.00 -12.75 15.63
N ASP A 92 -3.27 -11.45 15.85
CA ASP A 92 -4.37 -10.73 15.16
C ASP A 92 -4.17 -10.74 13.64
N TYR A 93 -2.92 -10.49 13.19
CA TYR A 93 -2.58 -10.56 11.77
C TYR A 93 -2.81 -11.97 11.20
N ALA A 94 -2.33 -13.00 11.91
CA ALA A 94 -2.42 -14.39 11.48
C ALA A 94 -3.88 -14.87 11.40
N GLU A 95 -4.70 -14.56 12.39
CA GLU A 95 -6.11 -14.94 12.41
C GLU A 95 -6.92 -14.20 11.33
N CYS A 96 -6.68 -12.89 11.16
CA CYS A 96 -7.31 -12.12 10.08
C CYS A 96 -6.95 -12.69 8.70
N ALA A 97 -5.67 -12.98 8.48
CA ALA A 97 -5.18 -13.58 7.23
C ALA A 97 -5.76 -14.98 6.98
N ALA A 98 -5.88 -15.81 8.01
CA ALA A 98 -6.46 -17.15 7.90
C ALA A 98 -7.92 -17.12 7.43
N ARG A 99 -8.74 -16.17 7.92
CA ARG A 99 -10.12 -15.99 7.44
C ARG A 99 -10.18 -15.58 5.98
N ILE A 100 -9.24 -14.76 5.53
CA ILE A 100 -9.14 -14.32 4.13
C ILE A 100 -8.58 -15.46 3.25
N ASP A 101 -7.71 -16.31 3.75
CA ASP A 101 -7.17 -17.48 3.02
C ASP A 101 -8.28 -18.42 2.53
N ALA A 102 -9.38 -18.52 3.30
CA ALA A 102 -10.56 -19.32 2.95
C ALA A 102 -11.40 -18.75 1.79
N LEU A 103 -11.14 -17.50 1.35
CA LEU A 103 -11.91 -16.84 0.29
C LEU A 103 -11.27 -17.15 -1.07
N ASP A 104 -11.90 -18.00 -1.87
CA ASP A 104 -11.36 -18.55 -3.12
C ASP A 104 -10.97 -17.50 -4.18
N LYS A 105 -11.71 -16.37 -4.27
CA LYS A 105 -11.50 -15.31 -5.26
C LYS A 105 -10.52 -14.21 -4.82
N ILE A 106 -9.98 -14.28 -3.60
CA ILE A 106 -8.94 -13.36 -3.15
C ILE A 106 -7.58 -14.00 -3.43
N PRO A 107 -6.78 -13.47 -4.39
CA PRO A 107 -5.52 -14.08 -4.80
C PRO A 107 -4.35 -13.76 -3.87
N ALA A 108 -4.43 -12.64 -3.14
CA ALA A 108 -3.33 -12.14 -2.33
C ALA A 108 -3.82 -11.30 -1.14
N ILE A 109 -2.96 -11.14 -0.15
CA ILE A 109 -3.07 -10.08 0.86
C ILE A 109 -1.86 -9.14 0.81
N GLU A 110 -2.09 -7.87 1.16
CA GLU A 110 -1.04 -6.90 1.46
C GLU A 110 -0.98 -6.71 2.97
N LEU A 111 0.07 -7.19 3.60
CA LEU A 111 0.27 -7.13 5.04
C LEU A 111 0.82 -5.78 5.45
N ASN A 112 0.00 -4.95 6.07
CA ASN A 112 0.36 -3.61 6.49
C ASN A 112 0.98 -3.62 7.89
N ILE A 113 2.31 -3.78 7.96
CA ILE A 113 3.07 -3.76 9.22
C ILE A 113 3.51 -2.35 9.65
N SER A 114 3.15 -1.33 8.90
CA SER A 114 3.71 0.03 8.99
C SER A 114 2.76 1.05 9.60
N CYS A 115 1.67 0.65 10.26
CA CYS A 115 0.71 1.61 10.80
C CYS A 115 1.25 2.29 12.09
N PRO A 116 1.62 3.59 12.04
CA PRO A 116 2.15 4.30 13.21
C PRO A 116 1.05 4.76 14.17
N ASN A 117 -0.23 4.58 13.83
CA ASN A 117 -1.38 5.21 14.47
C ASN A 117 -2.14 4.28 15.42
N VAL A 118 -1.47 3.36 16.09
CA VAL A 118 -2.09 2.48 17.09
C VAL A 118 -1.85 3.05 18.49
N LYS A 119 -2.88 3.62 19.11
CA LYS A 119 -2.83 4.29 20.42
C LYS A 119 -2.46 3.40 21.61
N ASP A 120 -2.59 2.09 21.50
CA ASP A 120 -2.40 1.19 22.64
C ASP A 120 -1.11 0.38 22.51
N GLY A 121 0.05 1.05 22.75
CA GLY A 121 1.32 0.36 23.04
C GLY A 121 1.86 -0.55 21.92
N GLY A 122 1.23 -0.59 20.76
CA GLY A 122 1.67 -1.36 19.62
C GLY A 122 2.95 -0.75 19.07
N MET A 123 4.09 -1.38 19.35
CA MET A 123 5.30 -1.12 18.57
C MET A 123 4.92 -1.25 17.10
N ALA A 124 5.24 -0.22 16.30
CA ALA A 124 5.11 -0.33 14.86
C ALA A 124 6.00 -1.48 14.40
N PHE A 125 5.42 -2.65 14.13
CA PHE A 125 6.17 -3.87 13.78
C PHE A 125 7.13 -3.65 12.61
N GLY A 126 6.76 -2.75 11.69
CA GLY A 126 7.56 -2.44 10.52
C GLY A 126 8.78 -1.54 10.73
N VAL A 127 9.16 -1.18 11.97
CA VAL A 127 10.34 -0.34 12.22
C VAL A 127 11.55 -1.12 12.74
N THR A 128 11.40 -2.41 13.05
CA THR A 128 12.49 -3.31 13.43
C THR A 128 12.42 -4.61 12.62
N CYS A 129 13.57 -5.21 12.34
CA CYS A 129 13.65 -6.49 11.63
C CYS A 129 12.88 -7.59 12.35
N GLU A 130 13.07 -7.74 13.67
CA GLU A 130 12.39 -8.79 14.46
C GLU A 130 10.87 -8.53 14.55
N GLY A 131 10.43 -7.27 14.68
CA GLY A 131 9.00 -6.93 14.64
C GLY A 131 8.35 -7.34 13.33
N ALA A 132 8.96 -6.97 12.20
CA ALA A 132 8.49 -7.32 10.87
C ALA A 132 8.50 -8.85 10.64
N ALA A 133 9.61 -9.51 10.97
CA ALA A 133 9.79 -10.94 10.87
C ALA A 133 8.75 -11.73 11.71
N SER A 134 8.47 -11.28 12.94
CA SER A 134 7.52 -11.96 13.83
C SER A 134 6.10 -12.00 13.24
N VAL A 135 5.65 -10.90 12.63
CA VAL A 135 4.33 -10.83 11.99
C VAL A 135 4.27 -11.71 10.75
N VAL A 136 5.28 -11.63 9.86
CA VAL A 136 5.31 -12.45 8.63
C VAL A 136 5.37 -13.92 8.97
N ARG A 137 6.22 -14.33 9.92
CA ARG A 137 6.34 -15.71 10.42
C ARG A 137 5.01 -16.23 10.97
N ALA A 138 4.27 -15.41 11.71
CA ALA A 138 2.96 -15.78 12.26
C ALA A 138 1.92 -15.96 11.14
N VAL A 139 1.83 -15.00 10.22
CA VAL A 139 0.88 -15.02 9.11
C VAL A 139 1.17 -16.18 8.15
N ARG A 140 2.42 -16.43 7.80
CA ARG A 140 2.78 -17.49 6.85
C ARG A 140 2.39 -18.91 7.29
N LYS A 141 2.20 -19.13 8.59
CA LYS A 141 1.72 -20.42 9.14
C LYS A 141 0.26 -20.71 8.79
N SER A 142 -0.55 -19.68 8.55
CA SER A 142 -1.99 -19.80 8.34
C SER A 142 -2.50 -19.21 7.03
N TYR A 143 -1.62 -18.58 6.25
CA TYR A 143 -1.94 -17.99 4.95
C TYR A 143 -1.06 -18.62 3.85
N HIS A 144 -1.70 -19.20 2.82
CA HIS A 144 -1.04 -20.06 1.83
C HIS A 144 -0.95 -19.46 0.44
N LYS A 145 -1.59 -18.29 0.22
CA LYS A 145 -1.59 -17.57 -1.05
C LYS A 145 -0.49 -16.51 -1.08
N THR A 146 -0.51 -15.66 -2.10
CA THR A 146 0.49 -14.58 -2.27
C THR A 146 0.45 -13.59 -1.11
N LEU A 147 1.58 -13.43 -0.46
CA LEU A 147 1.79 -12.54 0.67
C LEU A 147 2.69 -11.37 0.27
N ILE A 148 2.10 -10.20 0.12
CA ILE A 148 2.81 -8.93 -0.09
C ILE A 148 3.00 -8.28 1.27
N VAL A 149 4.20 -7.76 1.56
CA VAL A 149 4.46 -7.06 2.84
C VAL A 149 4.73 -5.60 2.59
N LYS A 150 3.87 -4.71 3.13
CA LYS A 150 3.97 -3.26 2.96
C LYS A 150 4.88 -2.63 3.99
N LEU A 151 5.98 -2.06 3.53
CA LEU A 151 7.07 -1.53 4.34
C LEU A 151 6.88 -0.06 4.71
N SER A 152 7.35 0.29 5.91
CA SER A 152 7.39 1.67 6.40
C SER A 152 8.61 2.43 5.89
N PRO A 153 8.47 3.69 5.46
CA PRO A 153 9.61 4.55 5.15
C PRO A 153 10.26 5.17 6.39
N ASN A 154 9.64 5.01 7.57
CA ASN A 154 10.07 5.68 8.81
C ASN A 154 11.15 4.87 9.54
N VAL A 155 12.17 4.47 8.80
CA VAL A 155 13.32 3.66 9.25
C VAL A 155 14.61 4.22 8.66
N THR A 156 15.74 3.89 9.27
CA THR A 156 17.06 4.33 8.78
C THR A 156 17.46 3.55 7.53
N ASP A 157 17.31 2.23 7.54
CA ASP A 157 17.57 1.35 6.40
C ASP A 157 16.39 0.40 6.17
N ILE A 158 15.65 0.66 5.09
CA ILE A 158 14.49 -0.14 4.70
C ILE A 158 14.90 -1.51 4.12
N THR A 159 16.13 -1.65 3.65
CA THR A 159 16.62 -2.89 3.03
C THR A 159 16.79 -4.01 4.06
N GLU A 160 17.15 -3.67 5.29
CA GLU A 160 17.23 -4.66 6.38
C GLU A 160 15.86 -5.25 6.70
N ILE A 161 14.81 -4.40 6.75
CA ILE A 161 13.44 -4.86 6.98
C ILE A 161 12.96 -5.72 5.79
N ALA A 162 13.26 -5.30 4.55
CA ALA A 162 12.90 -6.06 3.35
C ALA A 162 13.50 -7.46 3.35
N ARG A 163 14.80 -7.60 3.67
CA ARG A 163 15.46 -8.92 3.80
C ARG A 163 14.85 -9.75 4.92
N ALA A 164 14.51 -9.15 6.05
CA ALA A 164 13.92 -9.84 7.17
C ALA A 164 12.56 -10.46 6.82
N VAL A 165 11.69 -9.72 6.12
CA VAL A 165 10.38 -10.25 5.71
C VAL A 165 10.49 -11.27 4.58
N GLU A 166 11.43 -11.11 3.65
CA GLU A 166 11.74 -12.12 2.62
C GLU A 166 12.17 -13.44 3.25
N ALA A 167 13.06 -13.40 4.25
CA ALA A 167 13.55 -14.58 4.96
C ALA A 167 12.43 -15.35 5.68
N GLU A 168 11.35 -14.69 6.09
CA GLU A 168 10.18 -15.30 6.74
C GLU A 168 9.08 -15.71 5.74
N GLY A 169 9.34 -15.60 4.42
CA GLY A 169 8.46 -16.13 3.38
C GLY A 169 7.46 -15.12 2.81
N ALA A 170 7.77 -13.84 2.81
CA ALA A 170 7.06 -12.88 1.94
C ALA A 170 7.31 -13.25 0.47
N ASP A 171 6.24 -13.22 -0.35
CA ASP A 171 6.35 -13.46 -1.81
C ASP A 171 6.67 -12.17 -2.57
N SER A 172 6.38 -11.02 -1.98
CA SER A 172 6.63 -9.69 -2.53
C SER A 172 6.69 -8.65 -1.41
N VAL A 173 7.31 -7.52 -1.68
CA VAL A 173 7.24 -6.34 -0.81
C VAL A 173 6.64 -5.16 -1.55
N SER A 174 5.81 -4.36 -0.85
CA SER A 174 5.35 -3.06 -1.36
C SER A 174 5.92 -1.93 -0.51
N LEU A 175 6.33 -0.84 -1.13
CA LEU A 175 6.85 0.34 -0.45
C LEU A 175 6.70 1.59 -1.33
N ILE A 176 6.39 2.72 -0.67
CA ILE A 176 6.42 3.00 0.75
C ILE A 176 5.01 3.26 1.31
N ASN A 177 4.80 2.99 2.60
CA ASN A 177 3.71 3.60 3.33
C ASN A 177 4.00 5.12 3.53
N THR A 178 3.21 5.83 4.30
CA THR A 178 3.32 7.28 4.47
C THR A 178 4.49 7.68 5.39
N LEU A 179 5.14 8.80 5.06
CA LEU A 179 6.14 9.44 5.91
C LEU A 179 5.49 10.19 7.06
N MET A 180 6.04 10.11 8.27
CA MET A 180 5.56 10.89 9.40
C MET A 180 5.77 12.39 9.16
N GLY A 181 4.69 13.16 9.34
CA GLY A 181 4.70 14.60 9.19
C GLY A 181 3.76 15.30 10.15
N MET A 182 3.79 16.62 10.16
CA MET A 182 2.95 17.47 11.00
C MET A 182 2.58 18.76 10.25
N ALA A 183 1.38 19.29 10.53
CA ALA A 183 0.99 20.64 10.13
C ALA A 183 0.35 21.37 11.32
N ILE A 184 0.59 22.69 11.40
CA ILE A 184 0.14 23.53 12.50
C ILE A 184 -0.75 24.65 11.96
N ASP A 185 -1.92 24.83 12.59
CA ASP A 185 -2.74 26.03 12.47
C ASP A 185 -2.13 27.10 13.36
N ILE A 186 -1.47 28.08 12.76
CA ILE A 186 -0.72 29.12 13.49
C ILE A 186 -1.63 30.07 14.26
N GLU A 187 -2.85 30.30 13.78
CA GLU A 187 -3.82 31.18 14.44
C GLU A 187 -4.38 30.52 15.71
N LYS A 188 -4.70 29.23 15.62
CA LYS A 188 -5.18 28.45 16.77
C LYS A 188 -4.06 27.92 17.65
N ARG A 189 -2.80 27.94 17.19
CA ARG A 189 -1.63 27.32 17.83
C ARG A 189 -1.86 25.85 18.19
N LYS A 190 -2.45 25.12 17.24
CA LYS A 190 -2.82 23.70 17.40
C LYS A 190 -2.40 22.90 16.18
N PRO A 191 -2.17 21.57 16.34
CA PRO A 191 -2.04 20.69 15.18
C PRO A 191 -3.29 20.74 14.30
N MET A 192 -3.09 20.60 13.00
CA MET A 192 -4.21 20.50 12.05
C MET A 192 -4.91 19.14 12.12
N LEU A 193 -4.23 18.12 12.63
CA LEU A 193 -4.77 16.76 12.80
C LEU A 193 -5.09 16.48 14.27
N SER A 194 -6.07 15.62 14.51
CA SER A 194 -6.57 15.27 15.86
C SER A 194 -5.52 14.61 16.76
N ILE A 195 -4.51 13.94 16.19
CA ILE A 195 -3.45 13.22 16.92
C ILE A 195 -2.06 13.82 16.71
N ASN A 196 -1.97 15.11 16.46
CA ASN A 196 -0.76 15.92 16.28
C ASN A 196 0.00 15.62 14.97
N THR A 197 0.31 14.37 14.68
CA THR A 197 1.07 13.93 13.50
C THR A 197 0.22 13.08 12.58
N GLY A 198 0.65 12.92 11.34
CA GLY A 198 -0.01 12.06 10.36
C GLY A 198 0.95 11.58 9.29
N GLY A 199 0.48 10.68 8.46
CA GLY A 199 1.24 10.18 7.33
C GLY A 199 1.17 11.15 6.15
N LEU A 200 2.31 11.63 5.69
CA LEU A 200 2.47 12.44 4.48
C LEU A 200 2.48 11.53 3.25
N SER A 201 1.68 11.89 2.25
CA SER A 201 1.57 11.21 0.94
C SER A 201 1.43 12.23 -0.20
N GLY A 202 1.40 11.76 -1.44
CA GLY A 202 1.34 12.60 -2.63
C GLY A 202 2.70 12.94 -3.24
N PRO A 203 2.80 13.87 -4.19
CA PRO A 203 4.03 14.15 -4.97
C PRO A 203 5.26 14.44 -4.11
N ALA A 204 5.09 15.04 -2.93
CA ALA A 204 6.18 15.38 -2.01
C ALA A 204 7.03 14.17 -1.60
N VAL A 205 6.47 12.96 -1.54
CA VAL A 205 7.19 11.76 -1.10
C VAL A 205 7.85 10.99 -2.24
N LYS A 206 7.54 11.29 -3.52
CA LYS A 206 8.05 10.52 -4.67
C LYS A 206 9.57 10.33 -4.66
N PRO A 207 10.42 11.34 -4.47
CA PRO A 207 11.88 11.15 -4.49
C PRO A 207 12.38 10.19 -3.40
N VAL A 208 11.73 10.20 -2.23
CA VAL A 208 12.07 9.30 -1.12
C VAL A 208 11.63 7.87 -1.46
N ALA A 209 10.39 7.70 -1.93
CA ALA A 209 9.84 6.41 -2.34
C ALA A 209 10.67 5.76 -3.45
N LEU A 210 10.99 6.53 -4.49
CA LEU A 210 11.79 6.08 -5.64
C LEU A 210 13.17 5.58 -5.21
N ARG A 211 13.88 6.34 -4.35
CA ARG A 211 15.18 5.93 -3.80
C ARG A 211 15.05 4.62 -3.01
N MET A 212 14.03 4.50 -2.15
CA MET A 212 13.83 3.31 -1.34
C MET A 212 13.49 2.07 -2.18
N VAL A 213 12.66 2.22 -3.21
CA VAL A 213 12.36 1.14 -4.16
C VAL A 213 13.62 0.68 -4.86
N TRP A 214 14.44 1.59 -5.36
CA TRP A 214 15.72 1.25 -6.00
C TRP A 214 16.67 0.51 -5.06
N GLN A 215 16.75 0.91 -3.79
CA GLN A 215 17.58 0.23 -2.79
C GLN A 215 17.07 -1.19 -2.49
N VAL A 216 15.75 -1.33 -2.26
CA VAL A 216 15.13 -2.62 -1.94
C VAL A 216 15.19 -3.57 -3.12
N ALA A 217 14.94 -3.12 -4.34
CA ALA A 217 15.03 -3.96 -5.54
C ALA A 217 16.41 -4.58 -5.76
N LYS A 218 17.47 -3.93 -5.25
CA LYS A 218 18.85 -4.48 -5.25
C LYS A 218 19.15 -5.39 -4.05
N ALA A 219 18.31 -5.36 -3.02
CA ALA A 219 18.59 -5.99 -1.74
C ALA A 219 17.87 -7.33 -1.54
N VAL A 220 16.75 -7.56 -2.26
CA VAL A 220 15.93 -8.77 -2.16
C VAL A 220 15.79 -9.47 -3.51
N GLY A 221 15.46 -10.78 -3.47
CA GLY A 221 15.20 -11.57 -4.68
C GLY A 221 13.72 -11.65 -5.07
N ILE A 222 12.82 -11.20 -4.21
CA ILE A 222 11.37 -11.19 -4.46
C ILE A 222 10.92 -9.91 -5.19
N PRO A 223 9.79 -9.95 -5.93
CA PRO A 223 9.25 -8.78 -6.61
C PRO A 223 9.00 -7.59 -5.68
N VAL A 224 9.21 -6.40 -6.21
CA VAL A 224 9.00 -5.13 -5.49
C VAL A 224 7.84 -4.37 -6.13
N VAL A 225 6.87 -3.96 -5.33
CA VAL A 225 5.77 -3.08 -5.73
C VAL A 225 6.08 -1.67 -5.25
N GLY A 226 6.18 -0.72 -6.20
CA GLY A 226 6.52 0.67 -5.89
C GLY A 226 5.28 1.54 -5.69
N LEU A 227 5.27 2.35 -4.64
CA LEU A 227 4.23 3.36 -4.43
C LEU A 227 4.75 4.57 -3.65
N GLY A 228 4.08 5.70 -3.84
CA GLY A 228 4.39 6.96 -3.18
C GLY A 228 4.63 8.10 -4.16
N GLY A 229 3.61 8.94 -4.35
CA GLY A 229 3.68 10.14 -5.17
C GLY A 229 3.56 9.93 -6.67
N ILE A 230 3.16 8.75 -7.13
CA ILE A 230 2.89 8.47 -8.54
C ILE A 230 1.60 9.18 -8.95
N CYS A 231 1.68 10.08 -9.94
CA CYS A 231 0.55 10.87 -10.44
C CYS A 231 0.35 10.75 -11.97
N ASN A 232 1.33 10.22 -12.69
CA ASN A 232 1.31 10.09 -14.14
C ASN A 232 2.20 8.92 -14.60
N ALA A 233 2.17 8.61 -15.90
CA ALA A 233 2.92 7.50 -16.48
C ALA A 233 4.45 7.67 -16.34
N ASN A 234 4.98 8.88 -16.43
CA ASN A 234 6.42 9.11 -16.27
C ASN A 234 6.89 8.73 -14.86
N ASP A 235 6.11 9.12 -13.83
CA ASP A 235 6.40 8.70 -12.47
C ASP A 235 6.43 7.17 -12.34
N ALA A 236 5.45 6.48 -12.92
CA ALA A 236 5.37 5.02 -12.89
C ALA A 236 6.58 4.36 -13.58
N ILE A 237 7.01 4.89 -14.72
CA ILE A 237 8.17 4.41 -15.46
C ILE A 237 9.46 4.61 -14.66
N GLU A 238 9.61 5.73 -13.95
CA GLU A 238 10.75 5.94 -13.04
C GLU A 238 10.83 4.81 -12.01
N PHE A 239 9.69 4.43 -11.39
CA PHE A 239 9.65 3.32 -10.43
C PHE A 239 10.00 1.97 -11.07
N MET A 240 9.52 1.71 -12.28
CA MET A 240 9.85 0.47 -13.02
C MET A 240 11.35 0.41 -13.36
N LEU A 241 11.92 1.50 -13.88
CA LEU A 241 13.37 1.60 -14.13
C LEU A 241 14.18 1.40 -12.85
N ALA A 242 13.70 1.87 -11.71
CA ALA A 242 14.33 1.67 -10.40
C ALA A 242 14.22 0.23 -9.87
N GLY A 243 13.40 -0.63 -10.50
CA GLY A 243 13.28 -2.06 -10.18
C GLY A 243 11.90 -2.50 -9.66
N ALA A 244 10.90 -1.61 -9.66
CA ALA A 244 9.54 -2.03 -9.33
C ALA A 244 8.94 -2.93 -10.42
N SER A 245 8.43 -4.09 -10.05
CA SER A 245 7.75 -5.03 -10.94
C SER A 245 6.28 -4.65 -11.19
N ALA A 246 5.70 -3.89 -10.25
CA ALA A 246 4.36 -3.31 -10.32
C ALA A 246 4.34 -2.01 -9.51
N ILE A 247 3.28 -1.21 -9.69
CA ILE A 247 3.09 0.03 -8.93
C ILE A 247 1.68 0.14 -8.37
N GLU A 248 1.55 0.89 -7.25
CA GLU A 248 0.27 1.27 -6.68
C GLU A 248 0.11 2.79 -6.70
N ILE A 249 -1.08 3.25 -7.06
CA ILE A 249 -1.45 4.66 -7.06
C ILE A 249 -2.37 4.94 -5.86
N GLY A 250 -1.98 5.88 -5.02
CA GLY A 250 -2.70 6.25 -3.81
C GLY A 250 -3.38 7.61 -3.91
N THR A 251 -2.80 8.62 -3.30
CA THR A 251 -3.36 9.98 -3.13
C THR A 251 -3.90 10.60 -4.42
N ALA A 252 -3.29 10.29 -5.57
CA ALA A 252 -3.74 10.82 -6.87
C ALA A 252 -5.19 10.41 -7.22
N ASN A 253 -5.70 9.28 -6.69
CA ASN A 253 -7.09 8.85 -6.89
C ASN A 253 -8.12 9.85 -6.32
N PHE A 254 -7.73 10.63 -5.29
CA PHE A 254 -8.62 11.66 -4.73
C PHE A 254 -8.75 12.90 -5.63
N LEU A 255 -7.76 13.14 -6.50
CA LEU A 255 -7.75 14.24 -7.44
C LEU A 255 -8.36 13.85 -8.80
N ASP A 256 -8.07 12.64 -9.24
CA ASP A 256 -8.54 12.08 -10.50
C ASP A 256 -8.87 10.58 -10.32
N PRO A 257 -10.16 10.22 -10.22
CA PRO A 257 -10.59 8.84 -10.08
C PRO A 257 -10.12 7.90 -11.21
N GLN A 258 -9.79 8.44 -12.38
CA GLN A 258 -9.35 7.71 -13.55
C GLN A 258 -7.81 7.60 -13.66
N VAL A 259 -7.06 8.17 -12.71
CA VAL A 259 -5.60 8.29 -12.82
C VAL A 259 -4.91 6.93 -13.01
N THR A 260 -5.40 5.88 -12.37
CA THR A 260 -4.81 4.53 -12.48
C THR A 260 -4.88 4.00 -13.92
N VAL A 261 -6.01 4.18 -14.61
CA VAL A 261 -6.18 3.79 -16.01
C VAL A 261 -5.37 4.71 -16.93
N LYS A 262 -5.35 6.02 -16.66
CA LYS A 262 -4.52 6.97 -17.42
C LYS A 262 -3.03 6.63 -17.35
N VAL A 263 -2.54 6.28 -16.16
CA VAL A 263 -1.15 5.83 -15.96
C VAL A 263 -0.88 4.54 -16.73
N LYS A 264 -1.76 3.54 -16.66
CA LYS A 264 -1.64 2.30 -17.44
C LYS A 264 -1.52 2.60 -18.95
N ASN A 265 -2.40 3.45 -19.47
CA ASN A 265 -2.40 3.80 -20.90
C ASN A 265 -1.12 4.56 -21.28
N GLY A 266 -0.69 5.52 -20.47
CA GLY A 266 0.54 6.25 -20.73
C GLY A 266 1.80 5.39 -20.65
N ILE A 267 1.82 4.33 -19.82
CA ILE A 267 2.91 3.34 -19.83
C ILE A 267 2.93 2.62 -21.18
N ASN A 268 1.79 2.16 -21.68
CA ASN A 268 1.71 1.48 -22.99
C ASN A 268 2.18 2.40 -24.13
N GLU A 269 1.73 3.66 -24.14
CA GLU A 269 2.18 4.65 -25.13
C GLU A 269 3.71 4.87 -25.08
N TRP A 270 4.27 4.90 -23.88
CA TRP A 270 5.71 5.05 -23.70
C TRP A 270 6.47 3.81 -24.23
N LEU A 271 5.99 2.60 -23.92
CA LEU A 271 6.58 1.35 -24.40
C LEU A 271 6.56 1.28 -25.93
N ASP A 272 5.43 1.58 -26.55
CA ASP A 272 5.28 1.60 -28.01
C ASP A 272 6.26 2.59 -28.65
N LYS A 273 6.37 3.79 -28.11
CA LYS A 273 7.30 4.82 -28.58
C LYS A 273 8.77 4.39 -28.51
N HIS A 274 9.12 3.56 -27.52
CA HIS A 274 10.49 3.09 -27.30
C HIS A 274 10.75 1.70 -27.88
N GLY A 275 9.77 1.09 -28.57
CA GLY A 275 9.91 -0.22 -29.19
C GLY A 275 9.98 -1.38 -28.21
N CYS A 276 9.54 -1.18 -26.97
CA CYS A 276 9.46 -2.21 -25.93
C CYS A 276 8.16 -3.00 -26.07
N LYS A 277 8.23 -4.32 -25.98
CA LYS A 277 7.06 -5.21 -26.06
C LYS A 277 6.36 -5.42 -24.74
N SER A 278 7.03 -5.17 -23.64
CA SER A 278 6.54 -5.42 -22.30
C SER A 278 7.25 -4.55 -21.26
N VAL A 279 6.56 -4.23 -20.18
CA VAL A 279 7.17 -3.56 -19.00
C VAL A 279 8.34 -4.35 -18.42
N THR A 280 8.37 -5.67 -18.61
CA THR A 280 9.49 -6.51 -18.13
C THR A 280 10.83 -6.15 -18.74
N GLU A 281 10.83 -5.52 -19.92
CA GLU A 281 12.05 -5.07 -20.59
C GLU A 281 12.68 -3.84 -19.95
N ILE A 282 11.92 -3.09 -19.15
CA ILE A 282 12.38 -1.85 -18.51
C ILE A 282 12.61 -1.98 -17.00
N ILE A 283 12.13 -3.06 -16.38
CA ILE A 283 12.27 -3.25 -14.93
C ILE A 283 13.76 -3.34 -14.56
N GLY A 284 14.20 -2.43 -13.68
CA GLY A 284 15.57 -2.42 -13.18
C GLY A 284 16.62 -1.97 -14.19
N GLN A 285 16.23 -1.37 -15.31
CA GLN A 285 17.16 -0.92 -16.37
C GLN A 285 17.71 0.49 -16.14
N LEU A 286 17.67 0.98 -14.91
CA LEU A 286 18.33 2.23 -14.55
C LEU A 286 19.85 2.09 -14.68
N GLU A 287 20.46 2.83 -15.60
CA GLU A 287 21.91 2.97 -15.72
C GLU A 287 22.42 3.90 -14.60
N ALA A 288 23.07 3.34 -13.54
CA ALA A 288 23.53 4.09 -12.38
C ALA A 288 24.94 3.63 -11.93
#